data_8cb6f4d240ac6ffdd7a882965cbfa68e
#
_entry.id   8cb6f4d240ac6ffdd7a882965cbfa68e
#
_cell.length_a   1.000
_cell.length_b   1.000
_cell.length_c   1.000
_cell.angle_alpha   90.00
_cell.angle_beta   90.00
_cell.angle_gamma   90.00
#
_symmetry.space_group_name_H-M   'P 1'
#
loop_
_entity.id
_entity.type
_entity.pdbx_description
1 polymer ?
#
loop_
_entity_poly.entity_id
_entity_poly.type
_entity_poly.pdbx_seq_one_letter_code
_entity_poly.pdbx_strand_id
1 'polypeptide(L)'
;MKQSIVLYKKIPSDLLQRLEDNFDVRFFDGINETNRAEVLAALKNADGMIGASVPVRSELLDHAPKLKAISTISVGYDQFDVGDLTQRKIVLMHTPTVLTETTADTVFTLILMTARRALEMAEMVKAGKWTRSIGSDSYGVDVHHKTIGILGMGRIGAALARRAHAGFGMNVLYWNDRPNTQVEKEFNARRCELDELLAQSDFVCITLPYSEQTHKLINAERLAKMKSSAILINGARGKIVDQATLIEALKNGTIRAAGLDVFEVEPLPADSELLQLSNVVALPHIGSATEETRYNMAACAVDNLITALTGEVTENSVNAHLLK
;
A
#
# COMPACT_ATOMS: atom_id res chain seq x y z
N MET A 1 20.36 -29.94 14.19
CA MET A 1 19.73 -29.84 12.84
C MET A 1 19.27 -28.39 12.67
N LYS A 2 19.44 -27.81 11.48
CA LYS A 2 18.88 -26.48 11.19
C LYS A 2 17.36 -26.55 11.23
N GLN A 3 16.72 -25.47 11.64
CA GLN A 3 15.26 -25.31 11.52
C GLN A 3 14.87 -25.24 10.04
N SER A 4 13.69 -25.77 9.68
CA SER A 4 13.20 -25.77 8.30
C SER A 4 12.29 -24.57 8.05
N ILE A 5 12.44 -23.92 6.88
CA ILE A 5 11.59 -22.81 6.48
C ILE A 5 11.05 -22.98 5.07
N VAL A 6 9.88 -22.39 4.82
CA VAL A 6 9.27 -22.29 3.48
C VAL A 6 9.43 -20.85 2.97
N LEU A 7 10.18 -20.71 1.88
CA LEU A 7 10.31 -19.47 1.11
C LEU A 7 9.36 -19.55 -0.09
N TYR A 8 8.36 -18.66 -0.15
CA TYR A 8 7.34 -18.66 -1.23
C TYR A 8 7.36 -17.40 -2.09
N LYS A 9 8.53 -16.77 -2.20
CA LYS A 9 8.80 -15.65 -3.13
C LYS A 9 10.25 -15.63 -3.48
N LYS A 10 10.56 -15.41 -4.77
CA LYS A 10 11.94 -15.22 -5.21
C LYS A 10 12.52 -13.97 -4.57
N ILE A 11 13.73 -14.09 -4.01
CA ILE A 11 14.51 -13.01 -3.39
C ILE A 11 15.92 -12.96 -4.02
N PRO A 12 16.69 -11.88 -3.84
CA PRO A 12 18.10 -11.81 -4.24
C PRO A 12 18.93 -12.98 -3.71
N SER A 13 19.93 -13.39 -4.49
CA SER A 13 20.73 -14.60 -4.19
C SER A 13 21.55 -14.49 -2.91
N ASP A 14 22.06 -13.32 -2.58
CA ASP A 14 22.78 -13.04 -1.34
C ASP A 14 21.88 -13.17 -0.12
N LEU A 15 20.60 -12.74 -0.22
CA LEU A 15 19.61 -12.90 0.83
C LEU A 15 19.14 -14.35 0.96
N LEU A 16 19.04 -15.08 -0.16
CA LEU A 16 18.78 -16.52 -0.11
C LEU A 16 19.90 -17.24 0.60
N GLN A 17 21.16 -16.94 0.28
CA GLN A 17 22.33 -17.51 0.95
C GLN A 17 22.30 -17.26 2.46
N ARG A 18 21.91 -16.04 2.89
CA ARG A 18 21.74 -15.75 4.33
C ARG A 18 20.69 -16.62 5.01
N LEU A 19 19.58 -16.93 4.32
CA LEU A 19 18.59 -17.87 4.85
C LEU A 19 19.18 -19.29 4.93
N GLU A 20 19.86 -19.75 3.89
CA GLU A 20 20.48 -21.08 3.82
C GLU A 20 21.60 -21.28 4.85
N ASP A 21 22.33 -20.20 5.18
CA ASP A 21 23.34 -20.25 6.26
C ASP A 21 22.71 -20.53 7.62
N ASN A 22 21.47 -20.11 7.85
CA ASN A 22 20.74 -20.25 9.12
C ASN A 22 19.77 -21.42 9.14
N PHE A 23 19.13 -21.75 8.00
CA PHE A 23 17.98 -22.65 7.91
C PHE A 23 18.12 -23.69 6.80
N ASP A 24 17.31 -24.75 6.85
CA ASP A 24 17.00 -25.63 5.72
C ASP A 24 15.86 -25.00 4.93
N VAL A 25 16.17 -24.47 3.74
CA VAL A 25 15.23 -23.64 2.94
C VAL A 25 14.56 -24.49 1.87
N ARG A 26 13.22 -24.50 1.89
CA ARG A 26 12.39 -25.04 0.80
C ARG A 26 11.80 -23.88 0.02
N PHE A 27 12.28 -23.69 -1.21
CA PHE A 27 11.79 -22.63 -2.09
C PHE A 27 10.65 -23.09 -2.98
N PHE A 28 9.64 -22.24 -3.11
CA PHE A 28 8.52 -22.33 -4.05
C PHE A 28 8.31 -20.98 -4.73
N ASP A 29 7.98 -20.96 -6.03
CA ASP A 29 7.64 -19.73 -6.74
C ASP A 29 6.14 -19.40 -6.58
N GLY A 30 5.82 -18.77 -5.46
CA GLY A 30 4.45 -18.56 -5.00
C GLY A 30 3.82 -19.82 -4.37
N ILE A 31 2.54 -19.69 -3.99
CA ILE A 31 1.69 -20.81 -3.57
C ILE A 31 0.46 -20.79 -4.50
N ASN A 32 0.33 -21.81 -5.32
CA ASN A 32 -0.70 -21.92 -6.35
C ASN A 32 -1.22 -23.38 -6.46
N GLU A 33 -2.20 -23.61 -7.30
CA GLU A 33 -2.82 -24.94 -7.44
C GLU A 33 -1.82 -26.02 -7.85
N THR A 34 -0.82 -25.70 -8.67
CA THR A 34 0.14 -26.68 -9.21
C THR A 34 1.15 -27.15 -8.18
N ASN A 35 1.52 -26.32 -7.20
CA ASN A 35 2.52 -26.66 -6.17
C ASN A 35 1.93 -26.81 -4.77
N ARG A 36 0.61 -26.65 -4.61
CA ARG A 36 -0.06 -26.66 -3.29
C ARG A 36 0.24 -27.91 -2.48
N ALA A 37 0.18 -29.08 -3.10
CA ALA A 37 0.44 -30.35 -2.40
C ALA A 37 1.86 -30.42 -1.83
N GLU A 38 2.86 -29.97 -2.59
CA GLU A 38 4.27 -29.95 -2.17
C GLU A 38 4.50 -28.91 -1.06
N VAL A 39 3.87 -27.72 -1.18
CA VAL A 39 3.91 -26.70 -0.13
C VAL A 39 3.32 -27.22 1.17
N LEU A 40 2.15 -27.86 1.14
CA LEU A 40 1.52 -28.45 2.32
C LEU A 40 2.40 -29.55 2.95
N ALA A 41 3.08 -30.36 2.13
CA ALA A 41 4.02 -31.37 2.62
C ALA A 41 5.23 -30.72 3.31
N ALA A 42 5.77 -29.64 2.77
CA ALA A 42 6.87 -28.89 3.36
C ALA A 42 6.47 -28.22 4.69
N LEU A 43 5.25 -27.65 4.75
CA LEU A 43 4.73 -26.97 5.94
C LEU A 43 4.61 -27.87 7.17
N LYS A 44 4.41 -29.19 7.01
CA LYS A 44 4.34 -30.14 8.13
C LYS A 44 5.57 -30.10 9.05
N ASN A 45 6.71 -29.72 8.51
CA ASN A 45 7.97 -29.67 9.24
C ASN A 45 8.58 -28.25 9.33
N ALA A 46 7.91 -27.24 8.77
CA ALA A 46 8.43 -25.88 8.74
C ALA A 46 8.31 -25.21 10.12
N ASP A 47 9.40 -24.61 10.58
CA ASP A 47 9.44 -23.71 11.75
C ASP A 47 9.10 -22.27 11.34
N GLY A 48 9.35 -21.86 10.09
CA GLY A 48 9.10 -20.52 9.58
C GLY A 48 8.61 -20.46 8.14
N MET A 49 7.98 -19.34 7.80
CA MET A 49 7.60 -19.00 6.44
C MET A 49 8.06 -17.58 6.09
N ILE A 50 8.48 -17.36 4.83
CA ILE A 50 8.80 -16.02 4.32
C ILE A 50 8.35 -15.86 2.88
N GLY A 51 7.70 -14.74 2.57
CA GLY A 51 7.24 -14.42 1.21
C GLY A 51 6.30 -13.23 1.19
N ALA A 52 5.52 -13.09 0.12
CA ALA A 52 4.55 -12.01 -0.05
C ALA A 52 3.40 -12.41 -0.98
N SER A 53 2.35 -11.58 -0.99
CA SER A 53 1.28 -11.60 -2.01
C SER A 53 0.45 -12.90 -2.05
N VAL A 54 0.48 -13.70 -1.00
CA VAL A 54 -0.33 -14.92 -0.88
C VAL A 54 -1.12 -14.85 0.43
N PRO A 55 -2.44 -15.07 0.41
CA PRO A 55 -3.22 -15.21 1.63
C PRO A 55 -2.75 -16.43 2.45
N VAL A 56 -2.39 -16.21 3.71
CA VAL A 56 -2.04 -17.26 4.66
C VAL A 56 -3.12 -17.31 5.71
N ARG A 57 -4.02 -18.28 5.57
CA ARG A 57 -5.20 -18.49 6.40
C ARG A 57 -5.17 -19.89 7.02
N SER A 58 -6.17 -20.20 7.84
CA SER A 58 -6.30 -21.49 8.55
C SER A 58 -6.07 -22.70 7.65
N GLU A 59 -6.56 -22.64 6.39
CA GLU A 59 -6.36 -23.72 5.43
C GLU A 59 -4.90 -24.13 5.18
N LEU A 60 -3.96 -23.16 5.24
CA LEU A 60 -2.53 -23.44 5.17
C LEU A 60 -1.95 -23.75 6.55
N LEU A 61 -2.39 -22.98 7.57
CA LEU A 61 -1.87 -23.05 8.93
C LEU A 61 -2.18 -24.40 9.61
N ASP A 62 -3.31 -25.04 9.28
CA ASP A 62 -3.67 -26.38 9.79
C ASP A 62 -2.68 -27.48 9.35
N HIS A 63 -1.93 -27.22 8.27
CA HIS A 63 -0.87 -28.11 7.80
C HIS A 63 0.52 -27.75 8.33
N ALA A 64 0.64 -26.73 9.19
CA ALA A 64 1.92 -26.20 9.69
C ALA A 64 2.03 -26.31 11.23
N PRO A 65 1.97 -27.51 11.85
CA PRO A 65 1.87 -27.68 13.30
C PRO A 65 3.11 -27.25 14.08
N LYS A 66 4.25 -27.05 13.40
CA LYS A 66 5.52 -26.62 14.01
C LYS A 66 5.85 -25.16 13.76
N LEU A 67 4.98 -24.44 13.02
CA LEU A 67 5.24 -23.08 12.57
C LEU A 67 5.29 -22.13 13.78
N LYS A 68 6.36 -21.35 13.89
CA LYS A 68 6.62 -20.41 14.99
C LYS A 68 6.58 -18.95 14.52
N ALA A 69 6.99 -18.70 13.26
CA ALA A 69 7.08 -17.36 12.73
C ALA A 69 6.74 -17.30 11.23
N ILE A 70 6.13 -16.19 10.84
CA ILE A 70 5.94 -15.80 9.44
C ILE A 70 6.54 -14.41 9.25
N SER A 71 7.35 -14.22 8.22
CA SER A 71 7.85 -12.91 7.82
C SER A 71 7.30 -12.53 6.46
N THR A 72 6.47 -11.48 6.39
CA THR A 72 5.96 -10.99 5.11
C THR A 72 6.84 -9.89 4.53
N ILE A 73 7.18 -9.99 3.24
CA ILE A 73 7.92 -8.97 2.49
C ILE A 73 6.93 -7.86 2.08
N SER A 74 6.27 -7.28 3.06
CA SER A 74 5.28 -6.21 2.89
C SER A 74 5.08 -5.42 4.18
N VAL A 75 4.55 -4.20 4.07
CA VAL A 75 4.05 -3.43 5.22
C VAL A 75 2.64 -3.87 5.60
N GLY A 76 1.77 -4.01 4.60
CA GLY A 76 0.41 -4.48 4.81
C GLY A 76 0.38 -5.97 5.13
N TYR A 77 -0.51 -6.36 6.02
CA TYR A 77 -0.71 -7.73 6.48
C TYR A 77 -2.18 -8.17 6.46
N ASP A 78 -3.00 -7.50 5.68
CA ASP A 78 -4.42 -7.79 5.49
C ASP A 78 -4.71 -9.18 4.88
N GLN A 79 -3.69 -9.83 4.31
CA GLN A 79 -3.73 -11.22 3.85
C GLN A 79 -3.61 -12.27 4.97
N PHE A 80 -3.33 -11.85 6.22
CA PHE A 80 -3.19 -12.73 7.38
C PHE A 80 -4.38 -12.54 8.33
N ASP A 81 -4.76 -13.62 9.01
CA ASP A 81 -5.62 -13.55 10.19
C ASP A 81 -4.72 -13.45 11.44
N VAL A 82 -4.53 -12.22 11.93
CA VAL A 82 -3.67 -11.96 13.10
C VAL A 82 -4.20 -12.64 14.36
N GLY A 83 -5.53 -12.77 14.49
CA GLY A 83 -6.17 -13.46 15.61
C GLY A 83 -5.85 -14.95 15.63
N ASP A 84 -6.01 -15.65 14.49
CA ASP A 84 -5.67 -17.07 14.34
C ASP A 84 -4.16 -17.31 14.57
N LEU A 85 -3.30 -16.48 13.98
CA LEU A 85 -1.85 -16.56 14.22
C LEU A 85 -1.49 -16.41 15.70
N THR A 86 -2.14 -15.48 16.40
CA THR A 86 -1.90 -15.24 17.83
C THR A 86 -2.37 -16.44 18.66
N GLN A 87 -3.54 -17.02 18.38
CA GLN A 87 -4.03 -18.22 19.04
C GLN A 87 -3.11 -19.41 18.85
N ARG A 88 -2.52 -19.55 17.66
CA ARG A 88 -1.52 -20.59 17.32
C ARG A 88 -0.12 -20.29 17.86
N LYS A 89 0.09 -19.15 18.50
CA LYS A 89 1.39 -18.65 18.99
C LYS A 89 2.43 -18.48 17.87
N ILE A 90 1.98 -18.08 16.68
CA ILE A 90 2.82 -17.78 15.53
C ILE A 90 3.09 -16.28 15.47
N VAL A 91 4.37 -15.90 15.50
CA VAL A 91 4.78 -14.49 15.36
C VAL A 91 4.65 -14.06 13.91
N LEU A 92 3.96 -12.94 13.66
CA LEU A 92 3.90 -12.31 12.35
C LEU A 92 4.83 -11.09 12.30
N MET A 93 5.81 -11.15 11.40
CA MET A 93 6.77 -10.08 11.13
C MET A 93 6.43 -9.39 9.81
N HIS A 94 6.66 -8.07 9.73
CA HIS A 94 6.41 -7.28 8.52
C HIS A 94 7.53 -6.23 8.31
N THR A 95 7.48 -5.42 7.24
CA THR A 95 8.57 -4.49 6.85
C THR A 95 8.13 -3.02 6.88
N PRO A 96 7.83 -2.43 8.06
CA PRO A 96 7.07 -1.18 8.16
C PRO A 96 7.84 0.10 7.83
N THR A 97 9.17 0.07 7.76
CA THR A 97 10.00 1.29 7.66
C THR A 97 10.59 1.51 6.28
N VAL A 98 10.98 0.44 5.62
CA VAL A 98 11.86 0.47 4.43
C VAL A 98 11.23 1.00 3.15
N LEU A 99 9.91 1.13 3.07
CA LEU A 99 9.21 1.61 1.87
C LEU A 99 8.49 2.97 2.04
N THR A 100 8.65 3.61 3.19
CA THR A 100 7.91 4.84 3.53
C THR A 100 8.11 5.93 2.49
N GLU A 101 9.35 6.23 2.14
CA GLU A 101 9.70 7.30 1.21
C GLU A 101 9.25 6.98 -0.21
N THR A 102 9.52 5.76 -0.69
CA THR A 102 9.16 5.33 -2.04
C THR A 102 7.64 5.33 -2.27
N THR A 103 6.88 4.89 -1.27
CA THR A 103 5.41 4.95 -1.37
C THR A 103 4.91 6.39 -1.36
N ALA A 104 5.49 7.26 -0.52
CA ALA A 104 5.15 8.68 -0.54
C ALA A 104 5.49 9.35 -1.87
N ASP A 105 6.59 8.97 -2.53
CA ASP A 105 6.96 9.42 -3.88
C ASP A 105 5.91 8.99 -4.91
N THR A 106 5.45 7.74 -4.87
CA THR A 106 4.41 7.25 -5.78
C THR A 106 3.08 7.98 -5.59
N VAL A 107 2.65 8.19 -4.33
CA VAL A 107 1.43 8.95 -4.03
C VAL A 107 1.55 10.39 -4.54
N PHE A 108 2.71 11.03 -4.34
CA PHE A 108 2.94 12.39 -4.84
C PHE A 108 3.03 12.44 -6.36
N THR A 109 3.59 11.42 -6.99
CA THR A 109 3.59 11.26 -8.46
C THR A 109 2.17 11.19 -8.99
N LEU A 110 1.27 10.41 -8.37
CA LEU A 110 -0.15 10.35 -8.73
C LEU A 110 -0.82 11.74 -8.63
N ILE A 111 -0.52 12.53 -7.59
CA ILE A 111 -1.00 13.91 -7.48
C ILE A 111 -0.60 14.72 -8.72
N LEU A 112 0.70 14.71 -9.06
CA LEU A 112 1.23 15.49 -10.18
C LEU A 112 0.69 14.99 -11.53
N MET A 113 0.70 13.68 -11.75
CA MET A 113 0.21 13.09 -13.01
C MET A 113 -1.26 13.39 -13.25
N THR A 114 -2.09 13.27 -12.20
CA THR A 114 -3.53 13.48 -12.31
C THR A 114 -3.86 14.97 -12.45
N ALA A 115 -3.28 15.83 -11.61
CA ALA A 115 -3.49 17.27 -11.64
C ALA A 115 -3.07 17.90 -12.99
N ARG A 116 -1.96 17.43 -13.54
CA ARG A 116 -1.37 17.97 -14.78
C ARG A 116 -1.81 17.22 -16.04
N ARG A 117 -2.67 16.20 -15.91
CA ARG A 117 -3.11 15.32 -17.03
C ARG A 117 -1.91 14.73 -17.79
N ALA A 118 -0.81 14.44 -17.05
CA ALA A 118 0.48 14.15 -17.67
C ALA A 118 0.44 12.84 -18.48
N LEU A 119 -0.27 11.81 -18.00
CA LEU A 119 -0.42 10.54 -18.71
C LEU A 119 -1.16 10.75 -20.05
N GLU A 120 -2.32 11.38 -20.04
CA GLU A 120 -3.12 11.67 -21.21
C GLU A 120 -2.32 12.49 -22.26
N MET A 121 -1.60 13.52 -21.81
CA MET A 121 -0.77 14.33 -22.70
C MET A 121 0.41 13.54 -23.28
N ALA A 122 1.02 12.68 -22.49
CA ALA A 122 2.11 11.80 -22.97
C ALA A 122 1.59 10.80 -24.03
N GLU A 123 0.42 10.22 -23.80
CA GLU A 123 -0.22 9.31 -24.75
C GLU A 123 -0.60 10.03 -26.05
N MET A 124 -1.14 11.24 -25.97
CA MET A 124 -1.43 12.09 -27.13
C MET A 124 -0.17 12.33 -27.99
N VAL A 125 0.97 12.64 -27.36
CA VAL A 125 2.25 12.85 -28.08
C VAL A 125 2.73 11.55 -28.73
N LYS A 126 2.72 10.43 -27.98
CA LYS A 126 3.14 9.11 -28.50
C LYS A 126 2.27 8.63 -29.66
N ALA A 127 0.97 8.97 -29.64
CA ALA A 127 0.04 8.65 -30.72
C ALA A 127 0.14 9.59 -31.94
N GLY A 128 1.08 10.55 -31.97
CA GLY A 128 1.24 11.51 -33.06
C GLY A 128 0.11 12.53 -33.18
N LYS A 129 -0.71 12.69 -32.15
CA LYS A 129 -1.89 13.57 -32.16
C LYS A 129 -1.59 15.02 -31.76
N TRP A 130 -0.38 15.31 -31.34
CA TRP A 130 0.04 16.67 -31.00
C TRP A 130 0.43 17.44 -32.27
N THR A 131 -0.54 18.09 -32.89
CA THR A 131 -0.39 18.78 -34.19
C THR A 131 -0.45 20.31 -34.08
N ARG A 132 -0.76 20.85 -32.91
CA ARG A 132 -0.85 22.30 -32.62
C ARG A 132 -0.59 22.56 -31.13
N SER A 133 -0.38 23.84 -30.75
CA SER A 133 -0.34 24.22 -29.33
C SER A 133 -1.61 23.78 -28.61
N ILE A 134 -1.45 23.29 -27.36
CA ILE A 134 -2.60 22.83 -26.55
C ILE A 134 -3.51 23.99 -26.17
N GLY A 135 -4.81 23.76 -26.19
CA GLY A 135 -5.84 24.70 -25.74
C GLY A 135 -6.30 24.43 -24.31
N SER A 136 -7.25 25.23 -23.84
CA SER A 136 -7.82 25.16 -22.49
C SER A 136 -8.52 23.83 -22.19
N ASP A 137 -8.97 23.12 -23.21
CA ASP A 137 -9.51 21.76 -23.14
C ASP A 137 -8.52 20.71 -22.61
N SER A 138 -7.23 21.01 -22.72
CA SER A 138 -6.13 20.16 -22.27
C SER A 138 -5.45 20.64 -20.99
N TYR A 139 -5.92 21.74 -20.39
CA TYR A 139 -5.29 22.29 -19.19
C TYR A 139 -5.54 21.42 -17.94
N GLY A 140 -4.51 21.25 -17.14
CA GLY A 140 -4.58 20.71 -15.79
C GLY A 140 -4.87 21.78 -14.74
N VAL A 141 -4.55 21.48 -13.49
CA VAL A 141 -4.67 22.39 -12.35
C VAL A 141 -3.34 22.49 -11.60
N ASP A 142 -3.17 23.59 -10.87
CA ASP A 142 -2.02 23.78 -10.00
C ASP A 142 -2.05 22.83 -8.80
N VAL A 143 -0.87 22.45 -8.35
CA VAL A 143 -0.66 21.66 -7.13
C VAL A 143 -0.12 22.53 -6.01
N HIS A 144 0.84 23.42 -6.33
CA HIS A 144 1.43 24.34 -5.36
C HIS A 144 0.38 25.24 -4.71
N HIS A 145 0.58 25.54 -3.42
CA HIS A 145 -0.29 26.40 -2.60
C HIS A 145 -1.76 25.94 -2.46
N LYS A 146 -2.07 24.72 -2.90
CA LYS A 146 -3.38 24.08 -2.69
C LYS A 146 -3.46 23.41 -1.32
N THR A 147 -4.62 22.90 -0.98
CA THR A 147 -4.84 22.16 0.26
C THR A 147 -4.83 20.64 -0.03
N ILE A 148 -3.97 19.94 0.69
CA ILE A 148 -3.94 18.46 0.71
C ILE A 148 -4.60 17.96 1.99
N GLY A 149 -5.54 17.04 1.86
CA GLY A 149 -6.15 16.29 2.96
C GLY A 149 -5.60 14.87 2.98
N ILE A 150 -4.95 14.48 4.08
CA ILE A 150 -4.32 13.16 4.22
C ILE A 150 -5.14 12.32 5.20
N LEU A 151 -5.71 11.23 4.69
CA LEU A 151 -6.37 10.20 5.49
C LEU A 151 -5.33 9.20 5.97
N GLY A 152 -4.95 9.29 7.26
CA GLY A 152 -3.89 8.48 7.84
C GLY A 152 -2.55 9.21 7.95
N MET A 153 -2.23 9.78 9.12
CA MET A 153 -0.97 10.49 9.38
C MET A 153 0.05 9.56 10.06
N GLY A 154 0.21 8.33 9.49
CA GLY A 154 1.29 7.42 9.82
C GLY A 154 2.60 7.78 9.13
N ARG A 155 3.55 6.84 9.02
CA ARG A 155 4.87 7.10 8.39
C ARG A 155 4.75 7.63 6.96
N ILE A 156 3.93 6.98 6.12
CA ILE A 156 3.73 7.37 4.70
C ILE A 156 3.01 8.73 4.63
N GLY A 157 1.96 8.94 5.43
CA GLY A 157 1.25 10.21 5.47
C GLY A 157 2.14 11.38 5.90
N ALA A 158 3.01 11.18 6.90
CA ALA A 158 3.98 12.18 7.34
C ALA A 158 5.03 12.48 6.24
N ALA A 159 5.53 11.47 5.55
CA ALA A 159 6.46 11.65 4.44
C ALA A 159 5.80 12.37 3.25
N LEU A 160 4.51 12.10 3.00
CA LEU A 160 3.71 12.82 2.00
C LEU A 160 3.48 14.28 2.42
N ALA A 161 3.12 14.55 3.69
CA ALA A 161 2.94 15.89 4.24
C ALA A 161 4.21 16.75 4.09
N ARG A 162 5.38 16.17 4.37
CA ARG A 162 6.68 16.83 4.17
C ARG A 162 6.87 17.28 2.72
N ARG A 163 6.59 16.41 1.73
CA ARG A 163 6.70 16.74 0.29
C ARG A 163 5.73 17.85 -0.09
N ALA A 164 4.49 17.73 0.33
CA ALA A 164 3.45 18.69 0.03
C ALA A 164 3.77 20.08 0.61
N HIS A 165 4.15 20.14 1.89
CA HIS A 165 4.45 21.40 2.58
C HIS A 165 5.76 22.00 2.10
N ALA A 166 6.88 21.28 2.20
CA ALA A 166 8.20 21.84 1.93
C ALA A 166 8.48 22.04 0.43
N GLY A 167 7.99 21.15 -0.43
CA GLY A 167 8.25 21.22 -1.87
C GLY A 167 7.26 22.06 -2.64
N PHE A 168 6.00 22.13 -2.20
CA PHE A 168 4.90 22.76 -2.95
C PHE A 168 4.14 23.84 -2.18
N GLY A 169 4.53 24.15 -0.94
CA GLY A 169 3.86 25.18 -0.14
C GLY A 169 2.38 24.87 0.11
N MET A 170 1.99 23.60 0.14
CA MET A 170 0.60 23.20 0.33
C MET A 170 0.18 23.35 1.80
N ASN A 171 -1.10 23.68 2.01
CA ASN A 171 -1.74 23.57 3.32
C ASN A 171 -2.05 22.11 3.60
N VAL A 172 -1.67 21.60 4.78
CA VAL A 172 -1.85 20.19 5.14
C VAL A 172 -2.97 20.02 6.15
N LEU A 173 -4.04 19.36 5.76
CA LEU A 173 -5.07 18.84 6.64
C LEU A 173 -4.88 17.34 6.81
N TYR A 174 -5.23 16.79 7.98
CA TYR A 174 -5.21 15.34 8.12
C TYR A 174 -6.30 14.83 9.06
N TRP A 175 -6.74 13.61 8.78
CA TRP A 175 -7.61 12.82 9.65
C TRP A 175 -6.85 11.58 10.11
N ASN A 176 -6.84 11.35 11.43
CA ASN A 176 -6.19 10.21 12.07
C ASN A 176 -6.77 10.03 13.47
N ASP A 177 -6.81 8.80 13.98
CA ASP A 177 -7.36 8.51 15.32
C ASP A 177 -6.61 9.30 16.42
N ARG A 178 -5.29 9.38 16.31
CA ARG A 178 -4.45 10.11 17.26
C ARG A 178 -3.77 11.29 16.57
N PRO A 179 -3.56 12.42 17.30
CA PRO A 179 -2.79 13.53 16.76
C PRO A 179 -1.34 13.11 16.48
N ASN A 180 -0.75 13.68 15.44
CA ASN A 180 0.67 13.58 15.14
C ASN A 180 1.31 14.95 15.37
N THR A 181 1.68 15.21 16.63
CA THR A 181 2.21 16.51 17.08
C THR A 181 3.52 16.90 16.40
N GLN A 182 4.32 15.93 15.95
CA GLN A 182 5.53 16.20 15.19
C GLN A 182 5.19 16.82 13.84
N VAL A 183 4.27 16.23 13.09
CA VAL A 183 3.83 16.71 11.77
C VAL A 183 3.13 18.07 11.88
N GLU A 184 2.33 18.27 12.95
CA GLU A 184 1.68 19.56 13.23
C GLU A 184 2.73 20.66 13.43
N LYS A 185 3.77 20.39 14.20
CA LYS A 185 4.85 21.35 14.48
C LYS A 185 5.76 21.59 13.26
N GLU A 186 6.13 20.54 12.53
CA GLU A 186 7.14 20.65 11.45
C GLU A 186 6.54 21.17 10.14
N PHE A 187 5.30 20.81 9.84
CA PHE A 187 4.66 21.09 8.55
C PHE A 187 3.38 21.93 8.67
N ASN A 188 3.13 22.52 9.86
CA ASN A 188 1.91 23.29 10.13
C ASN A 188 0.63 22.50 9.74
N ALA A 189 0.67 21.18 9.90
CA ALA A 189 -0.45 20.33 9.57
C ALA A 189 -1.56 20.47 10.62
N ARG A 190 -2.81 20.50 10.19
CA ARG A 190 -3.96 20.63 11.08
C ARG A 190 -4.80 19.35 11.06
N ARG A 191 -4.96 18.74 12.24
CA ARG A 191 -5.93 17.64 12.43
C ARG A 191 -7.35 18.17 12.37
N CYS A 192 -8.23 17.48 11.66
CA CYS A 192 -9.65 17.82 11.58
C CYS A 192 -10.52 16.57 11.40
N GLU A 193 -11.83 16.75 11.51
CA GLU A 193 -12.80 15.69 11.23
C GLU A 193 -12.84 15.35 9.74
N LEU A 194 -13.22 14.11 9.41
CA LEU A 194 -13.17 13.59 8.05
C LEU A 194 -13.98 14.44 7.06
N ASP A 195 -15.21 14.81 7.43
CA ASP A 195 -16.09 15.59 6.57
C ASP A 195 -15.54 17.00 6.31
N GLU A 196 -14.91 17.62 7.30
CA GLU A 196 -14.23 18.89 7.16
C GLU A 196 -13.05 18.78 6.22
N LEU A 197 -12.24 17.73 6.37
CA LEU A 197 -11.10 17.45 5.48
C LEU A 197 -11.57 17.32 4.03
N LEU A 198 -12.61 16.51 3.78
CA LEU A 198 -13.14 16.30 2.44
C LEU A 198 -13.62 17.59 1.80
N ALA A 199 -14.34 18.43 2.56
CA ALA A 199 -14.89 19.69 2.05
C ALA A 199 -13.83 20.77 1.76
N GLN A 200 -12.70 20.77 2.48
CA GLN A 200 -11.68 21.80 2.36
C GLN A 200 -10.53 21.44 1.42
N SER A 201 -10.32 20.15 1.12
CA SER A 201 -9.17 19.68 0.35
C SER A 201 -9.36 19.81 -1.15
N ASP A 202 -8.29 20.20 -1.84
CA ASP A 202 -8.17 20.14 -3.30
C ASP A 202 -7.65 18.77 -3.75
N PHE A 203 -6.84 18.14 -2.90
CA PHE A 203 -6.33 16.77 -3.07
C PHE A 203 -6.66 15.97 -1.81
N VAL A 204 -7.34 14.84 -1.95
CA VAL A 204 -7.64 13.91 -0.86
C VAL A 204 -6.81 12.67 -1.07
N CYS A 205 -5.86 12.40 -0.16
CA CYS A 205 -4.90 11.30 -0.27
C CYS A 205 -5.13 10.26 0.82
N ILE A 206 -5.27 9.00 0.43
CA ILE A 206 -5.50 7.88 1.33
C ILE A 206 -4.17 7.16 1.59
N THR A 207 -3.76 7.11 2.86
CA THR A 207 -2.57 6.40 3.35
C THR A 207 -2.88 5.55 4.61
N LEU A 208 -4.17 5.29 4.83
CA LEU A 208 -4.69 4.44 5.92
C LEU A 208 -4.43 2.95 5.65
N PRO A 209 -4.21 2.13 6.69
CA PRO A 209 -4.33 0.68 6.54
C PRO A 209 -5.79 0.28 6.29
N TYR A 210 -5.97 -0.85 5.60
CA TYR A 210 -7.28 -1.46 5.49
C TYR A 210 -7.68 -2.14 6.81
N SER A 211 -8.93 -1.93 7.21
CA SER A 211 -9.59 -2.61 8.31
C SER A 211 -11.12 -2.61 8.06
N GLU A 212 -11.88 -3.31 8.87
CA GLU A 212 -13.35 -3.26 8.77
C GLU A 212 -13.90 -1.84 8.94
N GLN A 213 -13.26 -1.00 9.78
CA GLN A 213 -13.65 0.40 9.99
C GLN A 213 -13.33 1.29 8.79
N THR A 214 -12.31 0.92 7.99
CA THR A 214 -11.91 1.67 6.80
C THR A 214 -12.46 1.06 5.50
N HIS A 215 -13.17 -0.07 5.57
CA HIS A 215 -13.82 -0.67 4.41
C HIS A 215 -14.86 0.28 3.83
N LYS A 216 -14.71 0.60 2.52
CA LYS A 216 -15.58 1.56 1.81
C LYS A 216 -15.77 2.89 2.57
N LEU A 217 -14.72 3.32 3.26
CA LEU A 217 -14.71 4.59 3.98
C LEU A 217 -15.07 5.75 3.05
N ILE A 218 -14.55 5.74 1.82
CA ILE A 218 -14.89 6.72 0.78
C ILE A 218 -15.98 6.10 -0.09
N ASN A 219 -17.21 6.42 0.24
CA ASN A 219 -18.45 6.02 -0.43
C ASN A 219 -19.11 7.20 -1.14
N ALA A 220 -20.29 7.00 -1.72
CA ALA A 220 -21.02 8.05 -2.45
C ALA A 220 -21.28 9.31 -1.61
N GLU A 221 -21.67 9.15 -0.33
CA GLU A 221 -21.94 10.28 0.58
C GLU A 221 -20.68 11.13 0.78
N ARG A 222 -19.53 10.47 1.01
CA ARG A 222 -18.26 11.16 1.25
C ARG A 222 -17.66 11.75 -0.02
N LEU A 223 -17.82 11.10 -1.16
CA LEU A 223 -17.46 11.68 -2.46
C LEU A 223 -18.25 12.96 -2.74
N ALA A 224 -19.53 12.99 -2.39
CA ALA A 224 -20.37 14.18 -2.53
C ALA A 224 -19.99 15.35 -1.59
N LYS A 225 -19.25 15.09 -0.52
CA LYS A 225 -18.70 16.14 0.37
C LYS A 225 -17.42 16.77 -0.14
N MET A 226 -16.74 16.14 -1.11
CA MET A 226 -15.54 16.70 -1.74
C MET A 226 -15.90 17.88 -2.64
N LYS A 227 -14.94 18.76 -2.89
CA LYS A 227 -15.09 19.79 -3.92
C LYS A 227 -15.25 19.11 -5.29
N SER A 228 -16.09 19.65 -6.16
CA SER A 228 -16.20 19.15 -7.55
C SER A 228 -14.89 19.33 -8.34
N SER A 229 -14.02 20.24 -7.90
CA SER A 229 -12.67 20.39 -8.44
C SER A 229 -11.63 19.49 -7.78
N ALA A 230 -11.98 18.73 -6.74
CA ALA A 230 -11.04 17.90 -5.99
C ALA A 230 -10.59 16.65 -6.76
N ILE A 231 -9.40 16.18 -6.40
CA ILE A 231 -8.78 14.97 -6.93
C ILE A 231 -8.60 13.98 -5.78
N LEU A 232 -9.08 12.75 -5.96
CA LEU A 232 -8.88 11.64 -5.03
C LEU A 232 -7.63 10.87 -5.40
N ILE A 233 -6.75 10.60 -4.42
CA ILE A 233 -5.54 9.79 -4.59
C ILE A 233 -5.60 8.60 -3.63
N ASN A 234 -5.48 7.39 -4.16
CA ASN A 234 -5.42 6.18 -3.33
C ASN A 234 -4.11 5.41 -3.59
N GLY A 235 -3.19 5.49 -2.64
CA GLY A 235 -1.94 4.71 -2.61
C GLY A 235 -1.88 3.75 -1.41
N ALA A 236 -3.04 3.36 -0.85
CA ALA A 236 -3.13 2.51 0.33
C ALA A 236 -3.71 1.13 0.02
N ARG A 237 -5.05 1.01 -0.01
CA ARG A 237 -5.79 -0.21 -0.38
C ARG A 237 -7.06 0.14 -1.15
N GLY A 238 -7.36 -0.60 -2.23
CA GLY A 238 -8.52 -0.35 -3.08
C GLY A 238 -9.85 -0.41 -2.32
N LYS A 239 -10.01 -1.39 -1.44
CA LYS A 239 -11.23 -1.60 -0.63
C LYS A 239 -11.56 -0.48 0.36
N ILE A 240 -10.71 0.53 0.53
CA ILE A 240 -11.01 1.73 1.33
C ILE A 240 -11.97 2.66 0.58
N VAL A 241 -11.99 2.57 -0.74
CA VAL A 241 -12.89 3.31 -1.61
C VAL A 241 -13.96 2.36 -2.16
N ASP A 242 -15.20 2.76 -2.18
CA ASP A 242 -16.24 2.07 -2.94
C ASP A 242 -16.01 2.37 -4.43
N GLN A 243 -15.38 1.42 -5.14
CA GLN A 243 -14.94 1.61 -6.51
C GLN A 243 -16.10 1.87 -7.48
N ALA A 244 -17.25 1.25 -7.27
CA ALA A 244 -18.42 1.47 -8.11
C ALA A 244 -18.95 2.91 -7.97
N THR A 245 -19.03 3.42 -6.73
CA THR A 245 -19.45 4.81 -6.49
C THR A 245 -18.42 5.82 -6.95
N LEU A 246 -17.14 5.49 -6.90
CA LEU A 246 -16.07 6.33 -7.46
C LEU A 246 -16.20 6.47 -8.98
N ILE A 247 -16.46 5.38 -9.70
CA ILE A 247 -16.70 5.39 -11.16
C ILE A 247 -17.85 6.34 -11.51
N GLU A 248 -18.97 6.24 -10.82
CA GLU A 248 -20.12 7.12 -11.04
C GLU A 248 -19.80 8.59 -10.69
N ALA A 249 -19.08 8.84 -9.59
CA ALA A 249 -18.66 10.19 -9.21
C ALA A 249 -17.75 10.84 -10.26
N LEU A 250 -16.87 10.05 -10.89
CA LEU A 250 -15.96 10.52 -11.93
C LEU A 250 -16.69 10.79 -13.26
N LYS A 251 -17.64 9.92 -13.63
CA LYS A 251 -18.50 10.10 -14.83
C LYS A 251 -19.37 11.33 -14.72
N ASN A 252 -19.96 11.57 -13.57
CA ASN A 252 -20.90 12.66 -13.31
C ASN A 252 -20.22 13.98 -12.93
N GLY A 253 -18.88 14.01 -12.79
CA GLY A 253 -18.14 15.19 -12.39
C GLY A 253 -18.39 15.61 -10.92
N THR A 254 -18.82 14.69 -10.05
CA THR A 254 -18.94 14.92 -8.60
C THR A 254 -17.58 15.28 -8.00
N ILE A 255 -16.52 14.63 -8.48
CA ILE A 255 -15.13 15.02 -8.28
C ILE A 255 -14.43 15.12 -9.63
N ARG A 256 -13.32 15.88 -9.68
CA ARG A 256 -12.60 16.15 -10.92
C ARG A 256 -11.94 14.92 -11.52
N ALA A 257 -11.18 14.17 -10.72
CA ALA A 257 -10.32 13.10 -11.20
C ALA A 257 -9.89 12.16 -10.07
N ALA A 258 -9.28 11.02 -10.40
CA ALA A 258 -8.66 10.13 -9.44
C ALA A 258 -7.29 9.61 -9.91
N GLY A 259 -6.36 9.47 -8.95
CA GLY A 259 -5.08 8.79 -9.12
C GLY A 259 -5.02 7.55 -8.22
N LEU A 260 -4.90 6.37 -8.81
CA LEU A 260 -5.07 5.10 -8.12
C LEU A 260 -3.84 4.21 -8.36
N ASP A 261 -3.20 3.78 -7.27
CA ASP A 261 -2.16 2.74 -7.30
C ASP A 261 -2.73 1.38 -6.86
N VAL A 262 -3.97 1.36 -6.36
CA VAL A 262 -4.62 0.18 -5.76
C VAL A 262 -6.09 0.12 -6.13
N PHE A 263 -6.65 -1.12 -6.18
CA PHE A 263 -8.01 -1.40 -6.64
C PHE A 263 -8.72 -2.40 -5.72
N GLU A 264 -10.06 -2.46 -5.77
CA GLU A 264 -10.81 -3.45 -4.98
C GLU A 264 -10.44 -4.90 -5.34
N VAL A 265 -10.16 -5.13 -6.62
CA VAL A 265 -9.65 -6.40 -7.16
C VAL A 265 -8.33 -6.12 -7.87
N GLU A 266 -7.29 -6.84 -7.49
CA GLU A 266 -5.96 -6.76 -8.10
C GLU A 266 -5.51 -8.14 -8.56
N PRO A 267 -5.00 -8.27 -9.80
CA PRO A 267 -4.87 -7.23 -10.84
C PRO A 267 -6.23 -6.66 -11.28
N LEU A 268 -6.25 -5.35 -11.66
CA LEU A 268 -7.46 -4.70 -12.17
C LEU A 268 -7.95 -5.43 -13.44
N PRO A 269 -9.22 -5.87 -13.49
CA PRO A 269 -9.77 -6.51 -14.68
C PRO A 269 -9.65 -5.64 -15.93
N ALA A 270 -9.31 -6.26 -17.06
CA ALA A 270 -9.08 -5.54 -18.33
C ALA A 270 -10.34 -4.86 -18.90
N ASP A 271 -11.52 -5.27 -18.45
CA ASP A 271 -12.82 -4.70 -18.80
C ASP A 271 -13.32 -3.66 -17.78
N SER A 272 -12.49 -3.29 -16.79
CA SER A 272 -12.87 -2.30 -15.78
C SER A 272 -13.22 -0.96 -16.42
N GLU A 273 -14.36 -0.40 -16.02
CA GLU A 273 -14.79 0.93 -16.47
C GLU A 273 -13.81 2.05 -16.10
N LEU A 274 -13.01 1.90 -15.05
CA LEU A 274 -11.95 2.85 -14.70
C LEU A 274 -10.97 3.08 -15.86
N LEU A 275 -10.70 2.06 -16.67
CA LEU A 275 -9.78 2.14 -17.81
C LEU A 275 -10.33 2.96 -18.98
N GLN A 276 -11.63 3.25 -18.99
CA GLN A 276 -12.29 4.06 -20.02
C GLN A 276 -12.38 5.55 -19.64
N LEU A 277 -12.02 5.90 -18.39
CA LEU A 277 -12.13 7.25 -17.88
C LEU A 277 -10.84 8.04 -18.10
N SER A 278 -10.89 9.11 -18.90
CA SER A 278 -9.73 9.97 -19.18
C SER A 278 -9.27 10.78 -17.97
N ASN A 279 -10.12 10.93 -16.94
CA ASN A 279 -9.81 11.60 -15.69
C ASN A 279 -9.31 10.64 -14.59
N VAL A 280 -8.85 9.43 -14.97
CA VAL A 280 -8.23 8.45 -14.06
C VAL A 280 -6.79 8.20 -14.47
N VAL A 281 -5.88 8.26 -13.49
CA VAL A 281 -4.52 7.73 -13.61
C VAL A 281 -4.47 6.44 -12.79
N ALA A 282 -4.24 5.30 -13.45
CA ALA A 282 -4.16 3.98 -12.84
C ALA A 282 -2.73 3.44 -12.92
N LEU A 283 -2.16 3.03 -11.78
CA LEU A 283 -0.84 2.40 -11.68
C LEU A 283 -0.99 0.99 -11.06
N PRO A 284 -0.13 0.03 -11.44
CA PRO A 284 -0.31 -1.37 -11.07
C PRO A 284 0.34 -1.72 -9.71
N HIS A 285 -0.05 -1.04 -8.63
CA HIS A 285 0.42 -1.23 -7.25
C HIS A 285 1.95 -1.15 -7.15
N ILE A 286 2.49 0.00 -7.60
CA ILE A 286 3.94 0.25 -7.65
C ILE A 286 4.48 1.06 -6.47
N GLY A 287 3.69 1.32 -5.42
CA GLY A 287 4.06 2.17 -4.29
C GLY A 287 5.43 1.89 -3.68
N SER A 288 5.92 0.65 -3.74
CA SER A 288 7.26 0.25 -3.27
C SER A 288 8.17 -0.30 -4.39
N ALA A 289 7.82 -0.10 -5.66
CA ALA A 289 8.47 -0.78 -6.77
C ALA A 289 9.71 -0.03 -7.31
N THR A 290 10.71 0.16 -6.46
CA THR A 290 12.09 0.48 -6.88
C THR A 290 13.02 -0.67 -6.54
N GLU A 291 14.13 -0.79 -7.24
CA GLU A 291 15.14 -1.86 -7.03
C GLU A 291 15.64 -1.83 -5.58
N GLU A 292 16.00 -0.66 -5.08
CA GLU A 292 16.53 -0.45 -3.74
C GLU A 292 15.49 -0.80 -2.67
N THR A 293 14.26 -0.32 -2.83
CA THR A 293 13.21 -0.57 -1.84
C THR A 293 12.82 -2.05 -1.81
N ARG A 294 12.69 -2.70 -2.96
CA ARG A 294 12.36 -4.12 -3.03
C ARG A 294 13.48 -4.99 -2.45
N TYR A 295 14.74 -4.64 -2.68
CA TYR A 295 15.86 -5.30 -2.01
C TYR A 295 15.78 -5.09 -0.49
N ASN A 296 15.63 -3.85 -0.01
CA ASN A 296 15.57 -3.54 1.41
C ASN A 296 14.36 -4.20 2.12
N MET A 297 13.23 -4.33 1.45
CA MET A 297 12.07 -5.08 1.97
C MET A 297 12.41 -6.57 2.14
N ALA A 298 13.05 -7.17 1.15
CA ALA A 298 13.46 -8.57 1.23
C ALA A 298 14.50 -8.78 2.34
N ALA A 299 15.53 -7.90 2.42
CA ALA A 299 16.55 -7.94 3.46
C ALA A 299 15.95 -7.81 4.87
N CYS A 300 15.07 -6.83 5.07
CA CYS A 300 14.36 -6.63 6.33
C CYS A 300 13.52 -7.87 6.71
N ALA A 301 12.83 -8.48 5.75
CA ALA A 301 12.02 -9.67 6.02
C ALA A 301 12.89 -10.90 6.35
N VAL A 302 14.06 -11.04 5.74
CA VAL A 302 15.05 -12.09 6.06
C VAL A 302 15.56 -11.90 7.49
N ASP A 303 15.97 -10.68 7.86
CA ASP A 303 16.41 -10.35 9.21
C ASP A 303 15.33 -10.60 10.27
N ASN A 304 14.11 -10.20 9.95
CA ASN A 304 12.95 -10.44 10.80
C ASN A 304 12.72 -11.93 11.06
N LEU A 305 12.78 -12.79 10.01
CA LEU A 305 12.58 -14.22 10.19
C LEU A 305 13.71 -14.85 11.00
N ILE A 306 14.96 -14.48 10.73
CA ILE A 306 16.12 -14.97 11.51
C ILE A 306 15.93 -14.60 12.98
N THR A 307 15.64 -13.33 13.27
CA THR A 307 15.39 -12.85 14.63
C THR A 307 14.23 -13.58 15.31
N ALA A 308 13.12 -13.78 14.59
CA ALA A 308 11.93 -14.44 15.15
C ALA A 308 12.15 -15.91 15.49
N LEU A 309 13.07 -16.60 14.79
CA LEU A 309 13.32 -18.03 15.00
C LEU A 309 14.54 -18.31 15.89
N THR A 310 15.48 -17.37 16.02
CA THR A 310 16.76 -17.59 16.71
C THR A 310 17.04 -16.63 17.86
N GLY A 311 16.31 -15.55 17.96
CA GLY A 311 16.55 -14.46 18.90
C GLY A 311 15.31 -13.97 19.63
N GLU A 312 15.38 -12.74 20.12
CA GLU A 312 14.27 -12.05 20.77
C GLU A 312 13.63 -11.03 19.81
N VAL A 313 12.32 -11.08 19.66
CA VAL A 313 11.55 -10.16 18.80
C VAL A 313 11.35 -8.84 19.54
N THR A 314 12.02 -7.78 19.08
CA THR A 314 11.96 -6.43 19.67
C THR A 314 11.19 -5.43 18.82
N GLU A 315 11.18 -5.61 17.49
CA GLU A 315 10.57 -4.70 16.54
C GLU A 315 9.98 -5.43 15.32
N ASN A 316 9.29 -4.71 14.45
CA ASN A 316 8.71 -5.22 13.21
C ASN A 316 7.72 -6.37 13.37
N SER A 317 7.25 -6.64 14.59
CA SER A 317 6.22 -7.65 14.84
C SER A 317 4.83 -7.03 14.91
N VAL A 318 3.87 -7.71 14.31
CA VAL A 318 2.45 -7.33 14.37
C VAL A 318 1.81 -7.77 15.69
N ASN A 319 2.16 -8.95 16.20
CA ASN A 319 1.45 -9.60 17.31
C ASN A 319 2.32 -10.10 18.48
N ALA A 320 3.64 -9.91 18.48
CA ALA A 320 4.49 -10.44 19.55
C ALA A 320 4.10 -9.91 20.95
N HIS A 321 3.55 -8.69 21.03
CA HIS A 321 3.07 -8.11 22.29
C HIS A 321 1.84 -8.82 22.86
N LEU A 322 1.10 -9.58 22.04
CA LEU A 322 -0.07 -10.39 22.40
C LEU A 322 0.31 -11.82 22.79
N LEU A 323 1.56 -12.23 22.57
CA LEU A 323 2.06 -13.59 22.83
C LEU A 323 2.76 -13.73 24.19
N LYS A 324 2.86 -12.64 24.94
CA LYS A 324 3.48 -12.57 26.28
C LYS A 324 2.55 -13.07 27.37
#